data_eae96bfe82e293190c30fd5698f11161
#
_entry.id   eae96bfe82e293190c30fd5698f11161
#
_cell.length_a   1.000
_cell.length_b   1.000
_cell.length_c   1.000
_cell.angle_alpha   90.00
_cell.angle_beta   90.00
_cell.angle_gamma   90.00
#
_symmetry.space_group_name_H-M   'P 1'
#
loop_
_entity.id
_entity.type
_entity.pdbx_description
1 polymer ?
#
loop_
_entity_poly.entity_id
_entity_poly.type
_entity_poly.pdbx_seq_one_letter_code
_entity_poly.pdbx_strand_id
1 'polypeptide(L)' 'MTHVDNIISYENGEMSEEEIIVFFQGLVNNGLAWSLQGSYGRMAKRLIEEGYIIAPNKTE' A
#
# COMPACT_ATOMS: atom_id res chain seq x y z
N MET A 1 6.31 -10.55 10.68
CA MET A 1 6.55 -10.45 9.23
C MET A 1 7.23 -9.15 8.91
N THR A 2 8.12 -9.20 7.99
CA THR A 2 8.84 -8.00 7.59
C THR A 2 8.18 -7.42 6.34
N HIS A 3 8.50 -6.16 6.06
CA HIS A 3 8.00 -5.53 4.84
C HIS A 3 8.49 -6.25 3.59
N VAL A 4 9.68 -6.84 3.67
CA VAL A 4 10.25 -7.56 2.52
C VAL A 4 9.37 -8.75 2.17
N ASP A 5 8.93 -9.50 3.17
CA ASP A 5 8.07 -10.64 2.92
C ASP A 5 6.76 -10.22 2.28
N ASN A 6 6.19 -9.11 2.76
CA ASN A 6 4.92 -8.62 2.21
C ASN A 6 5.08 -8.16 0.77
N ILE A 7 6.19 -7.50 0.48
CA ILE A 7 6.44 -7.05 -0.89
C ILE A 7 6.55 -8.24 -1.84
N ILE A 8 7.26 -9.28 -1.42
CA ILE A 8 7.40 -10.47 -2.24
C ILE A 8 6.04 -11.13 -2.48
N SER A 9 5.25 -11.27 -1.42
CA SER A 9 3.93 -11.88 -1.55
C SER A 9 3.02 -11.06 -2.47
N TYR A 10 3.09 -9.75 -2.35
CA TYR A 10 2.29 -8.89 -3.21
C TYR A 10 2.69 -9.06 -4.67
N GLU A 11 3.99 -9.04 -4.96
CA GLU A 11 4.46 -9.12 -6.33
C GLU A 11 4.20 -10.48 -6.96
N ASN A 12 4.15 -11.52 -6.13
CA ASN A 12 3.83 -12.86 -6.61
C ASN A 12 2.33 -13.10 -6.76
N GLY A 13 1.51 -12.13 -6.37
CA GLY A 13 0.06 -12.29 -6.47
C GLY A 13 -0.51 -13.23 -5.44
N GLU A 14 0.15 -13.35 -4.29
CA GLU A 14 -0.26 -14.29 -3.27
C GLU A 14 -1.15 -13.67 -2.18
N MET A 15 -1.39 -12.38 -2.26
CA MET A 15 -2.20 -11.69 -1.26
C MET A 15 -3.66 -11.64 -1.67
N SER A 16 -4.55 -11.84 -0.70
CA SER A 16 -5.97 -11.60 -0.91
C SER A 16 -6.22 -10.09 -0.97
N GLU A 17 -7.44 -9.71 -1.36
CA GLU A 17 -7.77 -8.28 -1.41
C GLU A 17 -7.63 -7.62 -0.06
N GLU A 18 -8.09 -8.29 1.00
CA GLU A 18 -7.97 -7.73 2.33
C GLU A 18 -6.53 -7.55 2.74
N GLU A 19 -5.69 -8.52 2.40
CA GLU A 19 -4.28 -8.42 2.71
C GLU A 19 -3.61 -7.28 1.96
N ILE A 20 -4.00 -7.08 0.71
CA ILE A 20 -3.46 -5.98 -0.08
C ILE A 20 -3.85 -4.64 0.55
N ILE A 21 -5.09 -4.52 0.99
CA ILE A 21 -5.55 -3.29 1.63
C ILE A 21 -4.75 -2.99 2.89
N VAL A 22 -4.57 -3.98 3.75
CA VAL A 22 -3.80 -3.79 4.97
C VAL A 22 -2.35 -3.48 4.64
N PHE A 23 -1.79 -4.17 3.67
CA PHE A 23 -0.41 -3.95 3.25
C PHE A 23 -0.21 -2.51 2.77
N PHE A 24 -1.09 -2.04 1.89
CA PHE A 24 -0.96 -0.68 1.36
C PHE A 24 -1.27 0.39 2.41
N GLN A 25 -2.20 0.11 3.33
CA GLN A 25 -2.43 1.05 4.42
C GLN A 25 -1.14 1.24 5.23
N GLY A 26 -0.43 0.17 5.50
CA GLY A 26 0.85 0.26 6.20
C GLY A 26 1.88 1.04 5.40
N LEU A 27 1.96 0.80 4.09
CA LEU A 27 2.92 1.50 3.25
C LEU A 27 2.62 2.99 3.19
N VAL A 28 1.35 3.35 3.14
CA VAL A 28 0.95 4.75 3.11
C VAL A 28 1.26 5.41 4.45
N ASN A 29 0.98 4.72 5.55
CA ASN A 29 1.26 5.26 6.88
C ASN A 29 2.74 5.53 7.09
N ASN A 30 3.59 4.69 6.53
CA ASN A 30 5.04 4.83 6.66
C ASN A 30 5.64 5.74 5.61
N GLY A 31 4.86 6.12 4.61
CA GLY A 31 5.38 6.89 3.49
C GLY A 31 6.12 6.06 2.46
N LEU A 32 6.22 4.76 2.66
CA LEU A 32 6.96 3.90 1.74
C LEU A 32 6.28 3.77 0.39
N ALA A 33 4.94 3.89 0.36
CA ALA A 33 4.22 3.77 -0.90
C ALA A 33 4.72 4.78 -1.93
N TRP A 34 5.16 5.94 -1.47
CA TRP A 34 5.62 7.00 -2.35
C TRP A 34 7.09 6.88 -2.68
N SER A 35 7.83 6.06 -1.92
CA SER A 35 9.26 5.85 -2.13
C SER A 35 9.55 4.63 -2.99
N LEU A 36 8.60 3.71 -3.09
CA LEU A 36 8.77 2.50 -3.88
C LEU A 36 8.50 2.82 -5.36
N GLN A 37 8.51 1.80 -6.19
CA GLN A 37 8.28 2.00 -7.62
C GLN A 37 6.96 2.72 -7.87
N GLY A 38 6.90 3.41 -9.00
CA GLY A 38 5.73 4.21 -9.33
C GLY A 38 4.42 3.45 -9.29
N SER A 39 4.45 2.15 -9.61
CA SER A 39 3.24 1.34 -9.58
C SER A 39 2.66 1.23 -8.18
N TYR A 40 3.52 1.25 -7.15
CA TYR A 40 3.04 1.21 -5.78
C TYR A 40 2.32 2.51 -5.41
N GLY A 41 2.89 3.64 -5.82
CA GLY A 41 2.25 4.92 -5.55
C GLY A 41 0.92 5.05 -6.26
N ARG A 42 0.84 4.58 -7.51
CA ARG A 42 -0.41 4.63 -8.24
C ARG A 42 -1.47 3.74 -7.61
N MET A 43 -1.08 2.55 -7.18
CA MET A 43 -2.02 1.64 -6.54
C MET A 43 -2.51 2.21 -5.21
N ALA A 44 -1.59 2.79 -4.43
CA ALA A 44 -1.97 3.39 -3.17
C ALA A 44 -2.94 4.54 -3.39
N LYS A 45 -2.66 5.38 -4.37
CA LYS A 45 -3.55 6.50 -4.68
C LYS A 45 -4.94 6.00 -5.06
N ARG A 46 -4.99 4.96 -5.87
CA ARG A 46 -6.27 4.41 -6.30
C ARG A 46 -7.06 3.88 -5.12
N LEU A 47 -6.39 3.16 -4.20
CA LEU A 47 -7.07 2.63 -3.04
C LEU A 47 -7.60 3.74 -2.14
N ILE A 48 -6.86 4.83 -2.04
CA ILE A 48 -7.33 5.98 -1.27
C ILE A 48 -8.56 6.59 -1.94
N GLU A 49 -8.50 6.78 -3.25
CA GLU A 49 -9.60 7.40 -3.96
C GLU A 49 -10.87 6.56 -3.92
N GLU A 50 -10.73 5.25 -3.86
CA GLU A 50 -11.87 4.36 -3.81
C GLU A 50 -12.34 4.08 -2.38
N GLY A 51 -11.64 4.62 -1.41
CA GLY A 51 -12.07 4.51 -0.02
C GLY A 51 -11.64 3.26 0.70
N TYR A 52 -10.74 2.47 0.10
CA TYR A 52 -10.28 1.25 0.76
C TYR A 52 -9.24 1.54 1.83
N ILE A 53 -8.45 2.58 1.67
CA ILE A 53 -7.46 2.97 2.67
C ILE A 53 -7.53 4.47 2.87
N ILE A 54 -6.90 4.94 3.94
CA ILE A 54 -6.96 6.34 4.34
C ILE A 54 -5.56 6.91 4.31
N ALA A 55 -5.42 8.05 3.63
CA ALA A 55 -4.15 8.77 3.63
C ALA A 55 -3.95 9.40 5.01
N PRO A 56 -2.80 9.24 5.63
CA PRO A 56 -2.60 9.75 6.97
C PRO A 56 -2.47 11.21 7.01
N ASN A 57 -2.44 11.95 6.28
CA ASN A 57 -2.24 13.26 6.58
C ASN A 57 -2.59 14.31 5.82
N LYS A 58 -2.63 14.86 5.77
CA LYS A 58 -2.69 15.57 5.18
C LYS A 58 -2.65 16.77 5.49
N THR A 59 -2.46 17.32 5.78
CA THR A 59 -2.52 18.38 6.01
C THR A 59 -2.46 19.21 5.48
N GLU A 60 -2.68 19.45 5.40
CA GLU A 60 -2.66 20.08 4.93
C GLU A 60 -2.83 20.34 4.81
#